data_84284a5cf3a8ef5b93949925abbccf58
#
_entry.id   84284a5cf3a8ef5b93949925abbccf58
#
_cell.length_a   1.000
_cell.length_b   1.000
_cell.length_c   1.000
_cell.angle_alpha   90.00
_cell.angle_beta   90.00
_cell.angle_gamma   90.00
#
_symmetry.space_group_name_H-M   'P 1'
#
loop_
_entity.id
_entity.type
_entity.pdbx_description
1 polymer ?
#
loop_
_entity_poly.entity_id
_entity_poly.type
_entity_poly.pdbx_seq_one_letter_code
_entity_poly.pdbx_strand_id
1 'polypeptide(L)'
;MTGSFHDEMIAILPRLRVQALSLTRNRAAADDLVQDAVCNALAAQHSFTPGTNFSAWMHRILRNRFISDLRKKRETGNIEDVPASAMAGSGAHEERLVVKELAEAMNRLPADQREALVLVVMQGMSYDELAAATGCAVGTAKSRVFRARRQLATWLYGEERDLSTVELRGAVQRLRARVGEPVAASF
;
A
#
# COMPACT_ATOMS: atom_id res chain seq x y z
N MET A 1 -14.83 23.69 -2.97
CA MET A 1 -15.88 23.01 -2.16
C MET A 1 -15.18 21.90 -1.40
N THR A 2 -14.91 22.07 -0.12
CA THR A 2 -14.36 21.02 0.75
C THR A 2 -15.45 19.97 0.94
N GLY A 3 -15.21 18.74 0.45
CA GLY A 3 -16.10 17.62 0.68
C GLY A 3 -16.33 17.40 2.19
N SER A 4 -17.50 16.85 2.55
CA SER A 4 -17.75 16.44 3.92
C SER A 4 -16.68 15.42 4.35
N PHE A 5 -16.32 15.38 5.63
CA PHE A 5 -15.44 14.35 6.20
C PHE A 5 -15.81 12.93 5.74
N HIS A 6 -17.11 12.66 5.64
CA HIS A 6 -17.62 11.38 5.17
C HIS A 6 -17.37 11.15 3.67
N ASP A 7 -17.46 12.19 2.85
CA ASP A 7 -17.21 12.08 1.40
C ASP A 7 -15.72 11.79 1.15
N GLU A 8 -14.82 12.47 1.87
CA GLU A 8 -13.38 12.20 1.80
C GLU A 8 -13.04 10.80 2.31
N MET A 9 -13.75 10.33 3.36
CA MET A 9 -13.57 8.97 3.88
C MET A 9 -13.99 7.92 2.85
N ILE A 10 -15.15 8.06 2.22
CA ILE A 10 -15.62 7.13 1.18
C ILE A 10 -14.63 7.11 0.00
N ALA A 11 -14.18 8.29 -0.44
CA ALA A 11 -13.26 8.42 -1.56
C ALA A 11 -11.89 7.75 -1.31
N ILE A 12 -11.42 7.69 -0.06
CA ILE A 12 -10.10 7.11 0.27
C ILE A 12 -10.15 5.57 0.45
N LEU A 13 -11.32 4.94 0.66
CA LEU A 13 -11.43 3.51 0.96
C LEU A 13 -10.69 2.60 -0.02
N PRO A 14 -10.77 2.78 -1.36
CA PRO A 14 -10.03 1.94 -2.31
C PRO A 14 -8.52 2.01 -2.10
N ARG A 15 -8.00 3.20 -1.78
CA ARG A 15 -6.57 3.42 -1.52
C ARG A 15 -6.13 2.77 -0.22
N LEU A 16 -6.93 2.87 0.84
CA LEU A 16 -6.67 2.21 2.12
C LEU A 16 -6.64 0.69 1.97
N ARG A 17 -7.56 0.11 1.17
CA ARG A 17 -7.58 -1.34 0.90
C ARG A 17 -6.29 -1.81 0.21
N VAL A 18 -5.77 -1.04 -0.75
CA VAL A 18 -4.49 -1.35 -1.41
C VAL A 18 -3.32 -1.31 -0.41
N GLN A 19 -3.27 -0.31 0.48
CA GLN A 19 -2.26 -0.27 1.54
C GLN A 19 -2.41 -1.44 2.51
N ALA A 20 -3.63 -1.72 2.99
CA ALA A 20 -3.89 -2.81 3.91
C ALA A 20 -3.45 -4.16 3.33
N LEU A 21 -3.76 -4.40 2.04
CA LEU A 21 -3.33 -5.61 1.35
C LEU A 21 -1.81 -5.70 1.24
N SER A 22 -1.12 -4.58 1.00
CA SER A 22 0.35 -4.55 0.97
C SER A 22 0.99 -4.87 2.32
N LEU A 23 0.30 -4.59 3.43
CA LEU A 23 0.77 -4.86 4.79
C LEU A 23 0.45 -6.28 5.22
N THR A 24 -0.81 -6.71 5.05
CA THR A 24 -1.33 -7.99 5.57
C THR A 24 -1.05 -9.18 4.66
N ARG A 25 -0.92 -8.95 3.34
CA ARG A 25 -0.82 -10.00 2.30
C ARG A 25 -2.01 -10.99 2.29
N ASN A 26 -3.09 -10.65 2.96
CA ASN A 26 -4.29 -11.46 3.07
C ASN A 26 -5.51 -10.56 2.90
N ARG A 27 -6.46 -10.94 2.03
CA ARG A 27 -7.60 -10.12 1.66
C ARG A 27 -8.55 -9.90 2.85
N ALA A 28 -8.90 -10.97 3.58
CA ALA A 28 -9.78 -10.87 4.73
C ALA A 28 -9.16 -9.98 5.82
N ALA A 29 -7.89 -10.21 6.17
CA ALA A 29 -7.18 -9.39 7.14
C ALA A 29 -7.00 -7.92 6.66
N ALA A 30 -6.92 -7.68 5.35
CA ALA A 30 -6.88 -6.33 4.80
C ALA A 30 -8.24 -5.62 4.95
N ASP A 31 -9.33 -6.32 4.67
CA ASP A 31 -10.68 -5.78 4.81
C ASP A 31 -10.98 -5.47 6.29
N ASP A 32 -10.63 -6.35 7.22
CA ASP A 32 -10.75 -6.13 8.68
C ASP A 32 -9.91 -4.93 9.12
N LEU A 33 -8.66 -4.82 8.67
CA LEU A 33 -7.78 -3.68 8.98
C LEU A 33 -8.35 -2.34 8.49
N VAL A 34 -8.97 -2.32 7.31
CA VAL A 34 -9.63 -1.12 6.78
C VAL A 34 -10.84 -0.75 7.63
N GLN A 35 -11.68 -1.72 8.02
CA GLN A 35 -12.83 -1.48 8.88
C GLN A 35 -12.40 -0.88 10.23
N ASP A 36 -11.40 -1.48 10.86
CA ASP A 36 -10.84 -0.98 12.12
C ASP A 36 -10.28 0.44 11.98
N ALA A 37 -9.57 0.71 10.88
CA ALA A 37 -9.03 2.05 10.60
C ALA A 37 -10.15 3.09 10.43
N VAL A 38 -11.24 2.73 9.75
CA VAL A 38 -12.43 3.61 9.61
C VAL A 38 -13.09 3.86 10.97
N CYS A 39 -13.31 2.84 11.78
CA CYS A 39 -13.85 3.00 13.12
C CYS A 39 -12.97 3.93 14.00
N ASN A 40 -11.65 3.73 13.95
CA ASN A 40 -10.70 4.57 14.68
C ASN A 40 -10.72 6.03 14.17
N ALA A 41 -10.84 6.23 12.86
CA ALA A 41 -10.92 7.57 12.27
C ALA A 41 -12.20 8.29 12.66
N LEU A 42 -13.35 7.60 12.66
CA LEU A 42 -14.63 8.16 13.13
C LEU A 42 -14.56 8.55 14.60
N ALA A 43 -14.00 7.70 15.46
CA ALA A 43 -13.82 8.00 16.87
C ALA A 43 -12.85 9.18 17.11
N ALA A 44 -11.85 9.33 16.26
CA ALA A 44 -10.82 10.38 16.32
C ALA A 44 -11.13 11.59 15.41
N GLN A 45 -12.35 11.71 14.85
CA GLN A 45 -12.71 12.76 13.91
C GLN A 45 -12.40 14.17 14.44
N HIS A 46 -12.60 14.41 15.73
CA HIS A 46 -12.29 15.69 16.39
C HIS A 46 -10.80 16.06 16.36
N SER A 47 -9.91 15.10 16.16
CA SER A 47 -8.46 15.33 16.08
C SER A 47 -7.99 15.69 14.67
N PHE A 48 -8.84 15.55 13.66
CA PHE A 48 -8.53 15.95 12.30
C PHE A 48 -8.70 17.46 12.13
N THR A 49 -7.67 18.13 11.64
CA THR A 49 -7.73 19.57 11.33
C THR A 49 -8.15 19.75 9.88
N PRO A 50 -9.33 20.33 9.59
CA PRO A 50 -9.77 20.61 8.24
C PRO A 50 -8.74 21.44 7.46
N GLY A 51 -8.56 21.14 6.17
CA GLY A 51 -7.57 21.80 5.32
C GLY A 51 -6.17 21.17 5.35
N THR A 52 -5.95 20.18 6.20
CA THR A 52 -4.72 19.36 6.17
C THR A 52 -4.89 18.14 5.25
N ASN A 53 -3.82 17.36 5.05
CA ASN A 53 -3.85 16.20 4.17
C ASN A 53 -4.64 15.03 4.80
N PHE A 54 -5.94 14.94 4.52
CA PHE A 54 -6.82 13.86 4.99
C PHE A 54 -6.31 12.47 4.60
N SER A 55 -5.81 12.34 3.37
CA SER A 55 -5.27 11.06 2.89
C SER A 55 -4.11 10.57 3.74
N ALA A 56 -3.11 11.43 4.02
CA ALA A 56 -1.97 11.07 4.85
C ALA A 56 -2.40 10.71 6.29
N TRP A 57 -3.39 11.45 6.85
CA TRP A 57 -3.94 11.17 8.16
C TRP A 57 -4.61 9.79 8.24
N MET A 58 -5.44 9.43 7.25
CA MET A 58 -6.09 8.13 7.17
C MET A 58 -5.09 6.97 7.00
N HIS A 59 -4.11 7.14 6.11
CA HIS A 59 -3.05 6.14 5.91
C HIS A 59 -2.23 5.91 7.19
N ARG A 60 -2.00 6.97 7.98
CA ARG A 60 -1.33 6.88 9.28
C ARG A 60 -2.16 6.13 10.32
N ILE A 61 -3.48 6.36 10.38
CA ILE A 61 -4.39 5.62 11.27
C ILE A 61 -4.34 4.12 10.96
N LEU A 62 -4.49 3.75 9.68
CA LEU A 62 -4.43 2.36 9.24
C LEU A 62 -3.10 1.70 9.60
N ARG A 63 -1.99 2.37 9.32
CA ARG A 63 -0.65 1.86 9.67
C ARG A 63 -0.48 1.67 11.18
N ASN A 64 -0.89 2.64 11.98
CA ASN A 64 -0.79 2.55 13.44
C ASN A 64 -1.61 1.38 13.98
N ARG A 65 -2.81 1.14 13.44
CA ARG A 65 -3.62 -0.01 13.78
C ARG A 65 -2.89 -1.32 13.46
N PHE A 66 -2.36 -1.47 12.27
CA PHE A 66 -1.57 -2.64 11.86
C PHE A 66 -0.39 -2.91 12.80
N ILE A 67 0.39 -1.87 13.14
CA ILE A 67 1.53 -2.01 14.07
C ILE A 67 1.06 -2.45 15.46
N SER A 68 -0.07 -1.91 15.94
CA SER A 68 -0.66 -2.31 17.22
C SER A 68 -1.06 -3.78 17.25
N ASP A 69 -1.65 -4.27 16.16
CA ASP A 69 -2.03 -5.68 16.04
C ASP A 69 -0.83 -6.61 15.97
N LEU A 70 0.24 -6.20 15.27
CA LEU A 70 1.50 -6.95 15.27
C LEU A 70 2.13 -7.04 16.66
N ARG A 71 2.08 -5.96 17.46
CA ARG A 71 2.60 -5.98 18.84
C ARG A 71 1.79 -6.96 19.69
N LYS A 72 0.46 -6.89 19.65
CA LYS A 72 -0.42 -7.80 20.36
C LYS A 72 -0.17 -9.27 19.99
N LYS A 73 -0.04 -9.57 18.69
CA LYS A 73 0.27 -10.95 18.22
C LYS A 73 1.62 -11.46 18.74
N ARG A 74 2.64 -10.61 18.83
CA ARG A 74 3.93 -10.99 19.42
C ARG A 74 3.82 -11.28 20.91
N GLU A 75 3.05 -10.49 21.64
CA GLU A 75 2.83 -10.68 23.09
C GLU A 75 2.04 -11.96 23.39
N THR A 76 1.12 -12.37 22.50
CA THR A 76 0.31 -13.59 22.65
C THR A 76 0.96 -14.86 22.07
N GLY A 77 2.17 -14.77 21.51
CA GLY A 77 2.90 -15.91 20.95
C GLY A 77 2.32 -16.50 19.65
N ASN A 78 1.25 -15.92 19.12
CA ASN A 78 0.61 -16.35 17.86
C ASN A 78 1.31 -15.72 16.65
N ILE A 79 2.48 -16.23 16.29
CA ILE A 79 3.12 -15.95 15.00
C ILE A 79 2.69 -17.04 14.03
N GLU A 80 1.49 -16.96 13.49
CA GLU A 80 1.16 -17.67 12.27
C GLU A 80 1.75 -16.90 11.10
N ASP A 81 2.71 -17.52 10.39
CA ASP A 81 3.12 -17.10 9.06
C ASP A 81 1.90 -17.20 8.14
N VAL A 82 1.28 -16.04 7.85
CA VAL A 82 0.12 -15.99 6.96
C VAL A 82 0.61 -16.23 5.54
N PRO A 83 0.19 -17.33 4.87
CA PRO A 83 0.56 -17.60 3.49
C PRO A 83 0.10 -16.45 2.60
N ALA A 84 0.95 -16.03 1.67
CA ALA A 84 0.60 -15.05 0.66
C ALA A 84 -0.52 -15.61 -0.23
N SER A 85 -1.76 -15.25 0.05
CA SER A 85 -2.88 -15.57 -0.83
C SER A 85 -2.80 -14.70 -2.08
N ALA A 86 -2.75 -15.36 -3.23
CA ALA A 86 -2.49 -14.79 -4.53
C ALA A 86 -3.51 -13.70 -4.93
N MET A 87 -3.01 -12.62 -5.49
CA MET A 87 -3.80 -11.74 -6.36
C MET A 87 -4.04 -12.48 -7.68
N ALA A 88 -5.09 -13.28 -7.74
CA ALA A 88 -5.49 -13.98 -8.96
C ALA A 88 -6.41 -13.06 -9.78
N GLY A 89 -5.87 -12.45 -10.83
CA GLY A 89 -6.61 -11.75 -11.87
C GLY A 89 -6.74 -12.63 -13.13
N SER A 90 -7.83 -12.47 -13.87
CA SER A 90 -8.09 -13.16 -15.15
C SER A 90 -7.33 -12.45 -16.29
N GLY A 91 -6.31 -13.07 -16.85
CA GLY A 91 -5.53 -12.58 -17.99
C GLY A 91 -4.91 -13.73 -18.81
N ALA A 92 -4.40 -13.48 -20.02
CA ALA A 92 -3.75 -14.49 -20.86
C ALA A 92 -2.55 -15.13 -20.13
N HIS A 93 -2.19 -16.38 -20.50
CA HIS A 93 -1.29 -17.23 -19.71
C HIS A 93 0.09 -16.60 -19.43
N GLU A 94 0.67 -15.96 -20.40
CA GLU A 94 2.00 -15.32 -20.33
C GLU A 94 1.99 -14.05 -19.45
N GLU A 95 0.90 -13.29 -19.51
CA GLU A 95 0.67 -12.09 -18.72
C GLU A 95 0.39 -12.41 -17.25
N ARG A 96 -0.30 -13.53 -16.98
CA ARG A 96 -0.49 -14.05 -15.61
C ARG A 96 0.83 -14.43 -14.96
N LEU A 97 1.77 -14.95 -15.73
CA LEU A 97 3.09 -15.32 -15.22
C LEU A 97 3.84 -14.08 -14.75
N VAL A 98 3.92 -13.03 -15.57
CA VAL A 98 4.59 -11.76 -15.19
C VAL A 98 3.94 -11.09 -13.99
N VAL A 99 2.59 -11.09 -13.93
CA VAL A 99 1.86 -10.54 -12.74
C VAL A 99 2.16 -11.34 -11.50
N LYS A 100 2.18 -12.67 -11.62
CA LYS A 100 2.49 -13.57 -10.51
C LYS A 100 3.91 -13.38 -10.01
N GLU A 101 4.88 -13.31 -10.92
CA GLU A 101 6.28 -13.05 -10.57
C GLU A 101 6.46 -11.70 -9.86
N LEU A 102 5.81 -10.63 -10.35
CA LEU A 102 5.84 -9.34 -9.66
C LEU A 102 5.18 -9.40 -8.28
N ALA A 103 4.04 -10.08 -8.16
CA ALA A 103 3.36 -10.23 -6.87
C ALA A 103 4.21 -11.04 -5.88
N GLU A 104 4.87 -12.10 -6.33
CA GLU A 104 5.80 -12.90 -5.53
C GLU A 104 7.02 -12.07 -5.11
N ALA A 105 7.62 -11.31 -6.02
CA ALA A 105 8.72 -10.41 -5.73
C ALA A 105 8.31 -9.32 -4.73
N MET A 106 7.13 -8.71 -4.90
CA MET A 106 6.58 -7.75 -3.95
C MET A 106 6.37 -8.36 -2.56
N ASN A 107 5.90 -9.61 -2.49
CA ASN A 107 5.70 -10.31 -1.22
C ASN A 107 7.01 -10.65 -0.48
N ARG A 108 8.12 -10.75 -1.20
CA ARG A 108 9.47 -10.96 -0.62
C ARG A 108 10.04 -9.68 0.01
N LEU A 109 9.56 -8.49 -0.39
CA LEU A 109 10.02 -7.24 0.21
C LEU A 109 9.65 -7.15 1.71
N PRO A 110 10.52 -6.54 2.54
CA PRO A 110 10.14 -6.12 3.89
C PRO A 110 8.87 -5.26 3.86
N ALA A 111 8.02 -5.40 4.87
CA ALA A 111 6.70 -4.76 4.90
C ALA A 111 6.75 -3.23 4.73
N ASP A 112 7.73 -2.57 5.36
CA ASP A 112 7.92 -1.11 5.27
C ASP A 112 8.41 -0.64 3.89
N GLN A 113 9.19 -1.45 3.18
CA GLN A 113 9.65 -1.17 1.82
C GLN A 113 8.51 -1.41 0.80
N ARG A 114 7.76 -2.52 0.97
CA ARG A 114 6.61 -2.84 0.14
C ARG A 114 5.51 -1.77 0.27
N GLU A 115 5.17 -1.37 1.50
CA GLU A 115 4.22 -0.30 1.76
C GLU A 115 4.66 1.02 1.11
N ALA A 116 5.91 1.43 1.33
CA ALA A 116 6.44 2.67 0.77
C ALA A 116 6.38 2.67 -0.77
N LEU A 117 6.71 1.55 -1.40
CA LEU A 117 6.63 1.41 -2.84
C LEU A 117 5.19 1.50 -3.36
N VAL A 118 4.25 0.83 -2.69
CA VAL A 118 2.82 0.85 -3.04
C VAL A 118 2.26 2.27 -2.94
N LEU A 119 2.55 3.00 -1.86
CA LEU A 119 2.04 4.35 -1.65
C LEU A 119 2.60 5.34 -2.70
N VAL A 120 3.87 5.23 -3.06
CA VAL A 120 4.46 6.13 -4.07
C VAL A 120 4.09 5.74 -5.49
N VAL A 121 4.20 4.46 -5.85
CA VAL A 121 4.03 4.01 -7.24
C VAL A 121 2.56 3.86 -7.61
N MET A 122 1.76 3.21 -6.75
CA MET A 122 0.36 2.91 -7.07
C MET A 122 -0.58 4.05 -6.70
N GLN A 123 -0.27 4.82 -5.66
CA GLN A 123 -1.13 5.90 -5.18
C GLN A 123 -0.62 7.29 -5.52
N GLY A 124 0.60 7.39 -6.07
CA GLY A 124 1.16 8.65 -6.53
C GLY A 124 1.59 9.61 -5.41
N MET A 125 1.78 9.11 -4.17
CA MET A 125 2.23 9.96 -3.08
C MET A 125 3.61 10.53 -3.32
N SER A 126 3.80 11.79 -2.94
CA SER A 126 5.12 12.39 -2.78
C SER A 126 5.88 11.76 -1.61
N TYR A 127 7.19 11.96 -1.52
CA TYR A 127 7.97 11.46 -0.40
C TYR A 127 7.62 12.14 0.93
N ASP A 128 7.16 13.39 0.89
CA ASP A 128 6.70 14.13 2.08
C ASP A 128 5.38 13.54 2.60
N GLU A 129 4.43 13.25 1.70
CA GLU A 129 3.18 12.57 2.05
C GLU A 129 3.43 11.15 2.56
N LEU A 130 4.33 10.39 1.93
CA LEU A 130 4.74 9.08 2.41
C LEU A 130 5.34 9.16 3.83
N ALA A 131 6.21 10.14 4.06
CA ALA A 131 6.82 10.36 5.38
C ALA A 131 5.76 10.67 6.45
N ALA A 132 4.80 11.55 6.14
CA ALA A 132 3.67 11.88 7.00
C ALA A 132 2.77 10.67 7.27
N ALA A 133 2.42 9.90 6.23
CA ALA A 133 1.57 8.72 6.33
C ALA A 133 2.23 7.58 7.13
N THR A 134 3.55 7.40 7.00
CA THR A 134 4.28 6.30 7.65
C THR A 134 4.96 6.71 8.96
N GLY A 135 4.92 8.01 9.33
CA GLY A 135 5.50 8.51 10.57
C GLY A 135 7.04 8.40 10.60
N CYS A 136 7.71 8.64 9.48
CA CYS A 136 9.17 8.59 9.39
C CYS A 136 9.75 9.85 8.75
N ALA A 137 11.08 10.03 8.84
CA ALA A 137 11.76 11.12 8.14
C ALA A 137 11.70 10.95 6.61
N VAL A 138 11.65 12.04 5.84
CA VAL A 138 11.61 12.03 4.36
C VAL A 138 12.80 11.27 3.76
N GLY A 139 13.99 11.38 4.35
CA GLY A 139 15.16 10.59 3.94
C GLY A 139 14.96 9.08 4.11
N THR A 140 14.26 8.67 5.17
CA THR A 140 13.89 7.25 5.40
C THR A 140 12.86 6.80 4.36
N ALA A 141 11.86 7.62 4.05
CA ALA A 141 10.87 7.34 3.02
C ALA A 141 11.54 7.12 1.65
N LYS A 142 12.43 8.04 1.24
CA LYS A 142 13.22 7.92 0.01
C LYS A 142 14.06 6.64 -0.03
N SER A 143 14.77 6.31 1.05
CA SER A 143 15.64 5.13 1.11
C SER A 143 14.85 3.82 1.07
N ARG A 144 13.64 3.75 1.66
CA ARG A 144 12.76 2.59 1.57
C ARG A 144 12.32 2.32 0.13
N VAL A 145 11.85 3.36 -0.57
CA VAL A 145 11.44 3.24 -1.98
C VAL A 145 12.63 2.85 -2.87
N PHE A 146 13.78 3.48 -2.69
CA PHE A 146 14.99 3.14 -3.44
C PHE A 146 15.40 1.68 -3.25
N ARG A 147 15.49 1.20 -2.00
CA ARG A 147 15.85 -0.20 -1.72
C ARG A 147 14.84 -1.18 -2.30
N ALA A 148 13.53 -0.90 -2.16
CA ALA A 148 12.49 -1.72 -2.74
C ALA A 148 12.62 -1.86 -4.26
N ARG A 149 12.83 -0.73 -4.97
CA ARG A 149 13.02 -0.73 -6.43
C ARG A 149 14.25 -1.52 -6.85
N ARG A 150 15.37 -1.33 -6.17
CA ARG A 150 16.61 -2.04 -6.46
C ARG A 150 16.47 -3.55 -6.26
N GLN A 151 15.84 -3.98 -5.16
CA GLN A 151 15.59 -5.40 -4.90
C GLN A 151 14.65 -6.02 -5.95
N LEU A 152 13.58 -5.32 -6.32
CA LEU A 152 12.69 -5.80 -7.39
C LEU A 152 13.41 -5.91 -8.73
N ALA A 153 14.25 -4.94 -9.09
CA ALA A 153 15.03 -5.01 -10.31
C ALA A 153 15.94 -6.24 -10.34
N THR A 154 16.65 -6.50 -9.24
CA THR A 154 17.52 -7.68 -9.11
C THR A 154 16.73 -8.99 -9.26
N TRP A 155 15.56 -9.09 -8.61
CA TRP A 155 14.78 -10.34 -8.66
C TRP A 155 14.04 -10.59 -9.98
N LEU A 156 13.64 -9.53 -10.68
CA LEU A 156 12.86 -9.65 -11.92
C LEU A 156 13.72 -9.66 -13.18
N TYR A 157 14.88 -8.98 -13.15
CA TYR A 157 15.69 -8.79 -14.34
C TYR A 157 17.13 -9.32 -14.20
N GLY A 158 17.52 -9.82 -13.02
CA GLY A 158 18.86 -10.30 -12.76
C GLY A 158 19.93 -9.20 -12.73
N GLU A 159 19.54 -7.94 -12.83
CA GLU A 159 20.43 -6.79 -12.90
C GLU A 159 20.23 -5.87 -11.68
N GLU A 160 21.34 -5.37 -11.18
CA GLU A 160 21.36 -4.39 -10.09
C GLU A 160 21.14 -2.98 -10.64
N ARG A 161 19.93 -2.70 -11.13
CA ARG A 161 19.53 -1.37 -11.61
C ARG A 161 18.39 -0.77 -10.78
N ASP A 162 18.35 0.55 -10.73
CA ASP A 162 17.23 1.26 -10.11
C ASP A 162 16.09 1.43 -11.13
N LEU A 163 15.00 0.69 -10.94
CA LEU A 163 13.79 0.87 -11.74
C LEU A 163 13.19 2.26 -11.41
N SER A 164 13.04 3.09 -12.41
CA SER A 164 12.41 4.39 -12.22
C SER A 164 10.96 4.25 -11.75
N THR A 165 10.48 5.24 -11.02
CA THR A 165 9.07 5.28 -10.60
C THR A 165 8.13 5.25 -11.81
N VAL A 166 8.55 5.80 -12.95
CA VAL A 166 7.78 5.80 -14.20
C VAL A 166 7.67 4.39 -14.80
N GLU A 167 8.76 3.64 -14.83
CA GLU A 167 8.77 2.25 -15.32
C GLU A 167 7.87 1.36 -14.47
N LEU A 168 7.95 1.48 -13.13
CA LEU A 168 7.10 0.73 -12.22
C LEU A 168 5.63 1.15 -12.33
N ARG A 169 5.32 2.45 -12.44
CA ARG A 169 3.95 2.93 -12.67
C ARG A 169 3.41 2.40 -14.00
N GLY A 170 4.20 2.44 -15.06
CA GLY A 170 3.81 1.88 -16.35
C GLY A 170 3.52 0.38 -16.29
N ALA A 171 4.33 -0.40 -15.56
CA ALA A 171 4.08 -1.81 -15.33
C ALA A 171 2.78 -2.04 -14.54
N VAL A 172 2.59 -1.31 -13.44
CA VAL A 172 1.36 -1.39 -12.61
C VAL A 172 0.12 -0.95 -13.38
N GLN A 173 0.20 0.12 -14.18
CA GLN A 173 -0.94 0.56 -15.02
C GLN A 173 -1.31 -0.48 -16.07
N ARG A 174 -0.33 -1.09 -16.73
CA ARG A 174 -0.59 -2.21 -17.66
C ARG A 174 -1.27 -3.38 -16.94
N LEU A 175 -0.86 -3.68 -15.70
CA LEU A 175 -1.49 -4.71 -14.88
C LEU A 175 -2.95 -4.36 -14.51
N ARG A 176 -3.22 -3.12 -14.07
CA ARG A 176 -4.57 -2.65 -13.73
C ARG A 176 -5.51 -2.66 -14.93
N ALA A 177 -5.07 -2.17 -16.08
CA ALA A 177 -5.88 -2.16 -17.31
C ALA A 177 -6.29 -3.57 -17.74
N ARG A 178 -5.50 -4.58 -17.40
CA ARG A 178 -5.75 -5.99 -17.75
C ARG A 178 -6.62 -6.73 -16.74
N VAL A 179 -6.66 -6.29 -15.49
CA VAL A 179 -7.49 -6.90 -14.42
C VAL A 179 -8.92 -6.36 -14.43
N GLY A 180 -9.25 -5.38 -15.31
CA GLY A 180 -10.61 -4.83 -15.44
C GLY A 180 -11.05 -3.94 -14.27
N GLU A 181 -10.14 -3.47 -13.41
CA GLU A 181 -10.50 -2.43 -12.45
C GLU A 181 -10.64 -1.08 -13.16
N PRO A 182 -11.76 -0.36 -12.97
CA PRO A 182 -11.94 0.95 -13.57
C PRO A 182 -10.82 1.86 -13.09
N VAL A 183 -10.16 2.51 -14.05
CA VAL A 183 -9.23 3.60 -13.81
C VAL A 183 -10.02 4.69 -13.08
N ALA A 184 -9.87 4.79 -11.76
CA ALA A 184 -10.31 5.97 -11.06
C ALA A 184 -9.49 7.12 -11.64
N ALA A 185 -10.19 7.96 -12.42
CA ALA A 185 -9.63 9.08 -13.13
C ALA A 185 -8.81 9.95 -12.20
N SER A 186 -7.64 10.32 -12.73
CA SER A 186 -6.80 11.44 -12.35
C SER A 186 -7.60 12.66 -11.90
N PHE A 187 -7.21 13.22 -10.80
CA PHE A 187 -6.85 14.66 -10.71
C PHE A 187 -6.29 14.91 -9.32
#